data_f9da752085d8edb74095c761e622fdf2
#
_entry.id   f9da752085d8edb74095c761e622fdf2
#
_cell.length_a   1.000
_cell.length_b   1.000
_cell.length_c   1.000
_cell.angle_alpha   90.00
_cell.angle_beta   90.00
_cell.angle_gamma   90.00
#
_symmetry.space_group_name_H-M   'P 1'
#
loop_
_entity.id
_entity.type
_entity.pdbx_description
1 polymer ?
#
loop_
_entity_poly.entity_id
_entity_poly.type
_entity_poly.pdbx_seq_one_letter_code
_entity_poly.pdbx_strand_id
1 'polypeptide(L)'
;AVGDLATGIRDLGLEVSGCFTFPGHSYSVDGRAAAAHDEAQALAHAQEQLVAAGFSDAHIVSGGSTPSLAEADASVVTEQRPGVYVFNDAQQIELGSCDWDDVALTVHGTVVSVRGSRVIVDAGSKVLGADKAPYASGYGRVLGQPDARIVALSEHHATIEFPQDAVPVLGDLLPVIPNHVCNTVNLADEVFVFDRGVVVDRWTVAARGRNS
;
A
#
# COMPACT_ATOMS: atom_id res chain seq x y z
N ALA A 1 31.12 -6.91 -3.23
CA ALA A 1 29.73 -7.13 -2.96
C ALA A 1 29.28 -6.41 -1.69
N VAL A 2 28.42 -7.01 -0.84
CA VAL A 2 27.87 -6.29 0.35
C VAL A 2 28.99 -5.93 1.33
N GLY A 3 29.93 -6.86 1.60
CA GLY A 3 31.05 -6.60 2.49
C GLY A 3 31.99 -5.49 2.02
N ASP A 4 32.24 -5.39 0.72
CA ASP A 4 33.09 -4.32 0.14
C ASP A 4 32.39 -2.95 0.28
N LEU A 5 31.06 -2.89 0.05
CA LEU A 5 30.26 -1.70 0.23
C LEU A 5 30.28 -1.26 1.71
N ALA A 6 30.07 -2.18 2.63
CA ALA A 6 30.11 -1.91 4.06
C ALA A 6 31.49 -1.37 4.50
N THR A 7 32.57 -1.92 3.96
CA THR A 7 33.94 -1.42 4.19
C THR A 7 34.08 0.02 3.70
N GLY A 8 33.64 0.33 2.48
CA GLY A 8 33.67 1.69 1.95
C GLY A 8 32.83 2.68 2.77
N ILE A 9 31.67 2.26 3.29
CA ILE A 9 30.82 3.07 4.16
C ILE A 9 31.56 3.39 5.48
N ARG A 10 32.18 2.40 6.10
CA ARG A 10 33.00 2.58 7.30
C ARG A 10 34.20 3.51 7.07
N ASP A 11 34.86 3.39 5.93
CA ASP A 11 36.03 4.23 5.57
C ASP A 11 35.64 5.71 5.38
N LEU A 12 34.35 5.99 5.11
CA LEU A 12 33.74 7.32 5.12
C LEU A 12 33.32 7.81 6.51
N GLY A 13 33.58 7.04 7.57
CA GLY A 13 33.24 7.39 8.96
C GLY A 13 31.78 7.16 9.31
N LEU A 14 31.04 6.37 8.53
CA LEU A 14 29.65 6.01 8.79
C LEU A 14 29.54 4.63 9.46
N GLU A 15 28.53 4.46 10.28
CA GLU A 15 28.22 3.18 10.93
C GLU A 15 27.40 2.28 10.00
N VAL A 16 27.70 0.98 10.03
CA VAL A 16 26.93 -0.06 9.33
C VAL A 16 26.20 -0.90 10.37
N SER A 17 24.90 -0.70 10.51
CA SER A 17 24.07 -1.39 11.51
C SER A 17 23.47 -2.70 10.97
N GLY A 18 23.48 -2.92 9.64
CA GLY A 18 22.91 -4.10 9.04
C GLY A 18 22.69 -4.00 7.52
N CYS A 19 21.79 -4.82 7.01
CA CYS A 19 21.38 -4.81 5.61
C CYS A 19 19.86 -4.81 5.47
N PHE A 20 19.36 -4.35 4.33
CA PHE A 20 17.94 -4.45 4.02
C PHE A 20 17.69 -4.75 2.54
N THR A 21 16.50 -5.29 2.25
CA THR A 21 15.98 -5.42 0.90
C THR A 21 14.47 -5.18 0.86
N PHE A 22 13.92 -5.05 -0.34
CA PHE A 22 12.48 -4.91 -0.57
C PHE A 22 12.03 -5.94 -1.61
N PRO A 23 11.17 -6.90 -1.24
CA PRO A 23 10.70 -7.96 -2.13
C PRO A 23 9.56 -7.46 -3.04
N GLY A 24 9.85 -6.54 -3.97
CA GLY A 24 8.84 -5.88 -4.81
C GLY A 24 8.04 -6.83 -5.70
N HIS A 25 8.57 -8.00 -6.03
CA HIS A 25 7.86 -9.05 -6.79
C HIS A 25 6.76 -9.77 -5.98
N SER A 26 6.63 -9.48 -4.67
CA SER A 26 5.48 -9.89 -3.85
C SER A 26 4.15 -9.26 -4.29
N TYR A 27 4.22 -8.14 -5.03
CA TYR A 27 3.05 -7.47 -5.61
C TYR A 27 2.56 -8.21 -6.87
N SER A 28 2.28 -9.49 -6.71
CA SER A 28 1.66 -10.37 -7.70
C SER A 28 0.77 -11.39 -6.99
N VAL A 29 -0.30 -11.84 -7.66
CA VAL A 29 -1.38 -12.64 -7.05
C VAL A 29 -0.84 -13.90 -6.35
N ASP A 30 0.17 -14.58 -6.92
CA ASP A 30 0.73 -15.82 -6.38
C ASP A 30 2.20 -15.66 -5.90
N GLY A 31 2.73 -14.43 -5.82
CA GLY A 31 4.15 -14.18 -5.61
C GLY A 31 4.61 -14.04 -4.17
N ARG A 32 3.69 -13.94 -3.20
CA ARG A 32 4.00 -13.55 -1.81
C ARG A 32 5.00 -14.47 -1.12
N ALA A 33 4.71 -15.77 -1.10
CA ALA A 33 5.57 -16.76 -0.44
C ALA A 33 6.93 -16.89 -1.14
N ALA A 34 6.96 -16.90 -2.48
CA ALA A 34 8.21 -16.94 -3.23
C ALA A 34 9.06 -15.68 -2.96
N ALA A 35 8.44 -14.50 -2.94
CA ALA A 35 9.12 -13.25 -2.66
C ALA A 35 9.70 -13.18 -1.22
N ALA A 36 8.98 -13.69 -0.23
CA ALA A 36 9.48 -13.79 1.15
C ALA A 36 10.65 -14.78 1.25
N HIS A 37 10.60 -15.89 0.52
CA HIS A 37 11.70 -16.86 0.46
C HIS A 37 12.95 -16.25 -0.17
N ASP A 38 12.83 -15.61 -1.34
CA ASP A 38 13.93 -14.95 -2.04
C ASP A 38 14.55 -13.83 -1.18
N GLU A 39 13.71 -13.07 -0.48
CA GLU A 39 14.13 -12.06 0.49
C GLU A 39 15.00 -12.67 1.60
N ALA A 40 14.50 -13.73 2.25
CA ALA A 40 15.23 -14.39 3.34
C ALA A 40 16.59 -14.94 2.85
N GLN A 41 16.64 -15.56 1.68
CA GLN A 41 17.89 -16.04 1.09
C GLN A 41 18.89 -14.91 0.80
N ALA A 42 18.41 -13.82 0.19
CA ALA A 42 19.24 -12.67 -0.14
C ALA A 42 19.79 -11.99 1.11
N LEU A 43 18.96 -11.84 2.14
CA LEU A 43 19.35 -11.23 3.41
C LEU A 43 20.31 -12.11 4.22
N ALA A 44 20.09 -13.42 4.29
CA ALA A 44 21.02 -14.35 4.93
C ALA A 44 22.41 -14.28 4.27
N HIS A 45 22.46 -14.30 2.93
CA HIS A 45 23.72 -14.16 2.21
C HIS A 45 24.40 -12.80 2.42
N ALA A 46 23.60 -11.71 2.47
CA ALA A 46 24.14 -10.38 2.76
C ALA A 46 24.74 -10.30 4.17
N GLN A 47 24.06 -10.89 5.17
CA GLN A 47 24.53 -10.95 6.54
C GLN A 47 25.85 -11.77 6.68
N GLU A 48 25.95 -12.91 5.99
CA GLU A 48 27.19 -13.68 5.93
C GLU A 48 28.37 -12.84 5.38
N GLN A 49 28.14 -12.05 4.34
CA GLN A 49 29.17 -11.18 3.77
C GLN A 49 29.56 -10.03 4.73
N LEU A 50 28.62 -9.49 5.47
CA LEU A 50 28.90 -8.48 6.51
C LEU A 50 29.79 -9.06 7.61
N VAL A 51 29.45 -10.23 8.13
CA VAL A 51 30.23 -10.92 9.17
C VAL A 51 31.65 -11.25 8.64
N ALA A 52 31.77 -11.78 7.44
CA ALA A 52 33.04 -12.10 6.80
C ALA A 52 33.92 -10.85 6.58
N ALA A 53 33.33 -9.66 6.40
CA ALA A 53 34.03 -8.39 6.26
C ALA A 53 34.34 -7.70 7.61
N GLY A 54 34.04 -8.35 8.74
CA GLY A 54 34.35 -7.88 10.09
C GLY A 54 33.26 -7.00 10.73
N PHE A 55 32.02 -7.05 10.21
CA PHE A 55 30.85 -6.34 10.73
C PHE A 55 29.93 -7.28 11.54
N SER A 56 30.50 -7.96 12.56
CA SER A 56 29.75 -8.91 13.41
C SER A 56 28.62 -8.25 14.22
N ASP A 57 28.73 -6.95 14.47
CA ASP A 57 27.75 -6.18 15.25
C ASP A 57 26.62 -5.60 14.37
N ALA A 58 26.71 -5.75 13.04
CA ALA A 58 25.68 -5.36 12.08
C ALA A 58 24.57 -6.41 12.03
N HIS A 59 23.69 -6.39 13.04
CA HIS A 59 22.68 -7.44 13.28
C HIS A 59 21.27 -7.07 12.81
N ILE A 60 21.06 -5.86 12.26
CA ILE A 60 19.77 -5.48 11.71
C ILE A 60 19.64 -6.08 10.31
N VAL A 61 18.75 -7.07 10.19
CA VAL A 61 18.40 -7.73 8.92
C VAL A 61 16.97 -7.35 8.61
N SER A 62 16.80 -6.37 7.73
CA SER A 62 15.53 -5.72 7.51
C SER A 62 14.97 -6.02 6.13
N GLY A 63 13.70 -6.28 6.07
CA GLY A 63 13.01 -6.58 4.84
C GLY A 63 11.55 -6.18 4.87
N GLY A 64 10.78 -6.75 3.97
CA GLY A 64 9.34 -6.71 3.99
C GLY A 64 8.70 -5.75 3.02
N SER A 65 7.59 -6.23 2.54
CA SER A 65 6.54 -5.49 1.86
C SER A 65 5.21 -5.84 2.53
N THR A 66 4.17 -5.06 2.32
CA THR A 66 2.84 -5.40 2.85
C THR A 66 2.37 -6.79 2.39
N PRO A 67 2.47 -7.18 1.10
CA PRO A 67 2.01 -8.50 0.67
C PRO A 67 2.80 -9.68 1.22
N SER A 68 4.11 -9.52 1.50
CA SER A 68 4.95 -10.61 1.99
C SER A 68 5.05 -10.69 3.52
N LEU A 69 4.46 -9.75 4.25
CA LEU A 69 4.62 -9.61 5.70
C LEU A 69 4.29 -10.90 6.48
N ALA A 70 3.18 -11.56 6.14
CA ALA A 70 2.74 -12.78 6.82
C ALA A 70 3.62 -14.01 6.51
N GLU A 71 4.41 -13.97 5.43
CA GLU A 71 5.26 -15.06 4.95
C GLU A 71 6.73 -14.87 5.34
N ALA A 72 7.06 -13.80 6.08
CA ALA A 72 8.43 -13.45 6.42
C ALA A 72 9.10 -14.51 7.31
N ASP A 73 10.34 -14.88 7.00
CA ASP A 73 11.12 -15.82 7.78
C ASP A 73 11.76 -15.13 9.00
N ALA A 74 11.12 -15.24 10.15
CA ALA A 74 11.58 -14.66 11.42
C ALA A 74 12.90 -15.28 11.95
N SER A 75 13.40 -16.36 11.35
CA SER A 75 14.72 -16.89 11.71
C SER A 75 15.86 -16.11 11.03
N VAL A 76 15.56 -15.36 9.98
CA VAL A 76 16.52 -14.55 9.20
C VAL A 76 16.25 -13.06 9.41
N VAL A 77 15.00 -12.63 9.24
CA VAL A 77 14.60 -11.22 9.24
C VAL A 77 14.36 -10.76 10.69
N THR A 78 15.12 -9.77 11.13
CA THR A 78 14.99 -9.20 12.48
C THR A 78 14.07 -7.99 12.54
N GLU A 79 13.77 -7.36 11.38
CA GLU A 79 12.96 -6.17 11.28
C GLU A 79 12.14 -6.18 9.98
N GLN A 80 10.88 -5.77 10.05
CA GLN A 80 9.98 -5.63 8.90
C GLN A 80 9.61 -4.17 8.69
N ARG A 81 9.58 -3.71 7.42
CA ARG A 81 9.26 -2.32 7.03
C ARG A 81 8.10 -2.21 6.04
N PRO A 82 6.96 -2.86 6.27
CA PRO A 82 5.79 -2.67 5.42
C PRO A 82 5.23 -1.25 5.65
N GLY A 83 4.77 -0.58 4.59
CA GLY A 83 4.21 0.77 4.69
C GLY A 83 2.68 0.78 4.56
N VAL A 84 2.17 0.16 3.52
CA VAL A 84 0.74 0.21 3.13
C VAL A 84 -0.18 -0.42 4.17
N TYR A 85 0.28 -1.40 4.94
CA TYR A 85 -0.52 -2.15 5.92
C TYR A 85 -1.22 -1.28 6.97
N VAL A 86 -0.71 -0.08 7.22
CA VAL A 86 -1.28 0.87 8.20
C VAL A 86 -2.71 1.27 7.84
N PHE A 87 -3.00 1.40 6.55
CA PHE A 87 -4.32 1.76 6.03
C PHE A 87 -4.92 0.66 5.16
N ASN A 88 -4.09 -0.16 4.51
CA ASN A 88 -4.45 -1.03 3.41
C ASN A 88 -5.16 -0.28 2.26
N ASP A 89 -5.42 -0.96 1.16
CA ASP A 89 -6.05 -0.38 -0.03
C ASP A 89 -6.65 -1.46 -0.93
N ALA A 90 -7.24 -1.05 -2.05
CA ALA A 90 -7.89 -1.97 -2.98
C ALA A 90 -6.90 -2.97 -3.61
N GLN A 91 -5.64 -2.57 -3.83
CA GLN A 91 -4.63 -3.47 -4.37
C GLN A 91 -4.24 -4.56 -3.37
N GLN A 92 -4.19 -4.25 -2.07
CA GLN A 92 -3.92 -5.25 -1.03
C GLN A 92 -5.07 -6.26 -0.90
N ILE A 93 -6.33 -5.82 -1.03
CA ILE A 93 -7.50 -6.73 -1.10
C ILE A 93 -7.36 -7.67 -2.30
N GLU A 94 -7.02 -7.16 -3.48
CA GLU A 94 -6.89 -7.97 -4.70
C GLU A 94 -5.72 -8.94 -4.68
N LEU A 95 -4.66 -8.64 -3.94
CA LEU A 95 -3.56 -9.55 -3.66
C LEU A 95 -3.90 -10.59 -2.58
N GLY A 96 -5.00 -10.40 -1.84
CA GLY A 96 -5.35 -11.23 -0.70
C GLY A 96 -4.37 -11.08 0.48
N SER A 97 -3.72 -9.94 0.61
CA SER A 97 -2.84 -9.61 1.74
C SER A 97 -3.57 -8.96 2.90
N CYS A 98 -4.81 -8.53 2.69
CA CYS A 98 -5.73 -8.06 3.73
C CYS A 98 -7.19 -8.38 3.34
N ASP A 99 -8.08 -8.35 4.31
CA ASP A 99 -9.52 -8.42 4.12
C ASP A 99 -10.14 -7.00 4.01
N TRP A 100 -11.43 -6.93 3.68
CA TRP A 100 -12.17 -5.67 3.57
C TRP A 100 -12.24 -4.89 4.88
N ASP A 101 -12.32 -5.59 6.00
CA ASP A 101 -12.40 -5.01 7.35
C ASP A 101 -11.04 -4.45 7.82
N ASP A 102 -9.93 -4.80 7.15
CA ASP A 102 -8.59 -4.29 7.44
C ASP A 102 -8.31 -2.95 6.75
N VAL A 103 -9.23 -2.46 5.91
CA VAL A 103 -9.07 -1.18 5.21
C VAL A 103 -9.48 -0.03 6.13
N ALA A 104 -8.51 0.79 6.50
CA ALA A 104 -8.72 1.90 7.43
C ALA A 104 -8.89 3.28 6.77
N LEU A 105 -8.69 3.40 5.44
CA LEU A 105 -8.81 4.66 4.73
C LEU A 105 -9.76 4.57 3.55
N THR A 106 -10.74 5.49 3.50
CA THR A 106 -11.63 5.67 2.36
C THR A 106 -11.72 7.14 1.96
N VAL A 107 -12.02 7.38 0.70
CA VAL A 107 -12.40 8.71 0.19
C VAL A 107 -13.92 8.72 0.01
N HIS A 108 -14.60 9.66 0.63
CA HIS A 108 -16.04 9.80 0.49
C HIS A 108 -16.38 10.64 -0.74
N GLY A 109 -17.02 10.02 -1.73
CA GLY A 109 -17.48 10.66 -2.96
C GLY A 109 -19.00 10.69 -3.03
N THR A 110 -19.55 11.80 -3.50
CA THR A 110 -21.00 11.96 -3.71
C THR A 110 -21.40 11.44 -5.07
N VAL A 111 -22.49 10.71 -5.17
CA VAL A 111 -23.10 10.30 -6.45
C VAL A 111 -23.69 11.52 -7.16
N VAL A 112 -23.07 11.90 -8.28
CA VAL A 112 -23.47 13.08 -9.06
C VAL A 112 -24.21 12.72 -10.37
N SER A 113 -24.19 11.45 -10.78
CA SER A 113 -24.94 10.97 -11.94
C SER A 113 -25.17 9.46 -11.85
N VAL A 114 -26.35 9.01 -12.28
CA VAL A 114 -26.72 7.59 -12.38
C VAL A 114 -27.33 7.33 -13.75
N ARG A 115 -26.83 6.31 -14.47
CA ARG A 115 -27.38 5.88 -15.76
C ARG A 115 -27.26 4.36 -15.89
N GLY A 116 -28.35 3.65 -15.63
CA GLY A 116 -28.36 2.20 -15.54
C GLY A 116 -27.44 1.73 -14.40
N SER A 117 -26.54 0.82 -14.68
CA SER A 117 -25.52 0.33 -13.72
C SER A 117 -24.33 1.29 -13.54
N ARG A 118 -24.22 2.32 -14.40
CA ARG A 118 -23.11 3.27 -14.37
C ARG A 118 -23.41 4.46 -13.46
N VAL A 119 -22.51 4.70 -12.53
CA VAL A 119 -22.59 5.75 -11.52
C VAL A 119 -21.34 6.64 -11.62
N ILE A 120 -21.53 7.94 -11.50
CA ILE A 120 -20.44 8.92 -11.43
C ILE A 120 -20.41 9.50 -10.03
N VAL A 121 -19.22 9.50 -9.41
CA VAL A 121 -18.96 10.18 -8.15
C VAL A 121 -17.96 11.31 -8.32
N ASP A 122 -18.03 12.32 -7.46
CA ASP A 122 -17.16 13.51 -7.45
C ASP A 122 -15.79 13.29 -6.78
N ALA A 123 -15.27 12.06 -6.84
CA ALA A 123 -13.97 11.65 -6.34
C ALA A 123 -13.12 11.10 -7.51
N GLY A 124 -12.30 11.93 -8.12
CA GLY A 124 -11.45 11.57 -9.24
C GLY A 124 -9.99 11.36 -8.87
N SER A 125 -9.10 11.35 -9.87
CA SER A 125 -7.67 11.10 -9.71
C SER A 125 -6.95 12.12 -8.85
N LYS A 126 -7.50 13.33 -8.68
CA LYS A 126 -6.93 14.37 -7.81
C LYS A 126 -7.08 14.09 -6.31
N VAL A 127 -7.90 13.11 -5.93
CA VAL A 127 -8.07 12.67 -4.55
C VAL A 127 -7.78 11.18 -4.36
N LEU A 128 -8.03 10.34 -5.38
CA LEU A 128 -7.80 8.88 -5.30
C LEU A 128 -6.39 8.46 -5.74
N GLY A 129 -5.68 9.31 -6.52
CA GLY A 129 -4.56 8.86 -7.34
C GLY A 129 -5.05 8.14 -8.59
N ALA A 130 -4.16 7.89 -9.55
CA ALA A 130 -4.50 7.27 -10.84
C ALA A 130 -3.66 6.02 -11.14
N ASP A 131 -2.79 5.62 -10.26
CA ASP A 131 -1.95 4.45 -10.45
C ASP A 131 -2.78 3.16 -10.35
N LYS A 132 -2.41 2.23 -11.20
CA LYS A 132 -3.09 0.95 -11.34
C LYS A 132 -2.06 -0.13 -11.63
N ALA A 133 -1.89 -1.05 -10.70
CA ALA A 133 -1.04 -2.22 -10.93
C ALA A 133 -1.62 -3.12 -12.03
N PRO A 134 -0.79 -3.90 -12.73
CA PRO A 134 -1.25 -4.79 -13.80
C PRO A 134 -2.32 -5.81 -13.37
N TYR A 135 -2.30 -6.24 -12.11
CA TYR A 135 -3.28 -7.17 -11.55
C TYR A 135 -4.56 -6.48 -11.06
N ALA A 136 -4.55 -5.14 -10.90
CA ALA A 136 -5.71 -4.43 -10.37
C ALA A 136 -6.87 -4.43 -11.38
N SER A 137 -8.05 -4.84 -10.93
CA SER A 137 -9.24 -4.98 -11.79
C SER A 137 -9.95 -3.67 -12.09
N GLY A 138 -9.54 -2.56 -11.44
CA GLY A 138 -10.10 -1.22 -11.62
C GLY A 138 -9.19 -0.15 -11.02
N TYR A 139 -9.73 1.04 -10.75
CA TYR A 139 -9.04 2.18 -10.15
C TYR A 139 -9.40 2.36 -8.66
N GLY A 140 -9.94 1.35 -8.03
CA GLY A 140 -10.37 1.32 -6.64
C GLY A 140 -11.61 0.46 -6.46
N ARG A 141 -12.11 0.43 -5.22
CA ARG A 141 -13.27 -0.33 -4.78
C ARG A 141 -14.26 0.57 -4.05
N VAL A 142 -15.47 0.10 -3.87
CA VAL A 142 -16.46 0.75 -2.98
C VAL A 142 -16.64 -0.15 -1.75
N LEU A 143 -16.40 0.39 -0.57
CA LEU A 143 -16.54 -0.35 0.69
C LEU A 143 -17.99 -0.83 0.86
N GLY A 144 -18.16 -2.09 1.20
CA GLY A 144 -19.47 -2.73 1.30
C GLY A 144 -20.12 -3.12 -0.03
N GLN A 145 -19.42 -2.90 -1.19
CA GLN A 145 -19.91 -3.24 -2.53
C GLN A 145 -18.83 -4.02 -3.30
N PRO A 146 -18.60 -5.30 -2.96
CA PRO A 146 -17.47 -6.07 -3.47
C PRO A 146 -17.48 -6.26 -4.99
N ASP A 147 -18.65 -6.19 -5.62
CA ASP A 147 -18.81 -6.36 -7.07
C ASP A 147 -18.78 -5.04 -7.85
N ALA A 148 -18.86 -3.88 -7.18
CA ALA A 148 -18.68 -2.58 -7.81
C ALA A 148 -17.21 -2.34 -8.22
N ARG A 149 -16.99 -1.73 -9.39
CA ARG A 149 -15.66 -1.46 -9.95
C ARG A 149 -15.53 -0.04 -10.44
N ILE A 150 -14.48 0.66 -10.06
CA ILE A 150 -14.12 1.93 -10.66
C ILE A 150 -13.44 1.62 -12.00
N VAL A 151 -14.15 1.84 -13.08
CA VAL A 151 -13.71 1.48 -14.45
C VAL A 151 -12.95 2.60 -15.16
N ALA A 152 -13.16 3.85 -14.74
CA ALA A 152 -12.44 5.01 -15.27
C ALA A 152 -12.34 6.13 -14.26
N LEU A 153 -11.24 6.92 -14.36
CA LEU A 153 -11.03 8.15 -13.59
C LEU A 153 -10.84 9.32 -14.57
N SER A 154 -11.44 10.45 -14.23
CA SER A 154 -11.03 11.77 -14.68
C SER A 154 -10.49 12.56 -13.49
N GLU A 155 -10.12 13.82 -13.67
CA GLU A 155 -9.51 14.62 -12.60
C GLU A 155 -10.37 14.72 -11.34
N HIS A 156 -11.68 14.95 -11.51
CA HIS A 156 -12.63 15.20 -10.42
C HIS A 156 -13.70 14.12 -10.26
N HIS A 157 -13.75 13.13 -11.15
CA HIS A 157 -14.82 12.14 -11.14
C HIS A 157 -14.30 10.72 -11.34
N ALA A 158 -14.93 9.76 -10.67
CA ALA A 158 -14.79 8.34 -10.94
C ALA A 158 -16.06 7.81 -11.59
N THR A 159 -15.89 6.95 -12.58
CA THR A 159 -16.97 6.16 -13.18
C THR A 159 -16.95 4.78 -12.54
N ILE A 160 -18.05 4.40 -11.91
CA ILE A 160 -18.22 3.12 -11.22
C ILE A 160 -19.29 2.31 -11.93
N GLU A 161 -19.03 1.03 -12.14
CA GLU A 161 -20.05 0.07 -12.56
C GLU A 161 -20.50 -0.76 -11.36
N PHE A 162 -21.81 -0.80 -11.15
CA PHE A 162 -22.48 -1.54 -10.08
C PHE A 162 -23.25 -2.73 -10.62
N PRO A 163 -23.44 -3.81 -9.83
CA PRO A 163 -24.51 -4.77 -10.07
C PRO A 163 -25.87 -4.07 -10.12
N GLN A 164 -26.80 -4.57 -10.95
CA GLN A 164 -28.09 -3.88 -11.21
C GLN A 164 -28.98 -3.71 -9.96
N ASP A 165 -28.86 -4.63 -9.01
CA ASP A 165 -29.61 -4.66 -7.75
C ASP A 165 -28.98 -3.83 -6.62
N ALA A 166 -27.77 -3.28 -6.85
CA ALA A 166 -27.01 -2.54 -5.85
C ALA A 166 -26.69 -1.09 -6.27
N VAL A 167 -27.34 -0.57 -7.29
CA VAL A 167 -27.08 0.78 -7.82
C VAL A 167 -27.54 1.85 -6.82
N PRO A 168 -26.64 2.75 -6.37
CA PRO A 168 -26.99 3.83 -5.45
C PRO A 168 -27.83 4.90 -6.17
N VAL A 169 -28.42 5.81 -5.39
CA VAL A 169 -29.20 6.92 -5.92
C VAL A 169 -28.39 8.23 -5.96
N LEU A 170 -28.86 9.20 -6.73
CA LEU A 170 -28.26 10.52 -6.82
C LEU A 170 -28.20 11.19 -5.43
N GLY A 171 -27.02 11.68 -5.04
CA GLY A 171 -26.77 12.32 -3.75
C GLY A 171 -26.26 11.36 -2.66
N ASP A 172 -26.24 10.06 -2.89
CA ASP A 172 -25.65 9.12 -1.94
C ASP A 172 -24.15 9.40 -1.76
N LEU A 173 -23.67 9.19 -0.54
CA LEU A 173 -22.25 9.27 -0.20
C LEU A 173 -21.64 7.87 -0.20
N LEU A 174 -20.65 7.64 -1.06
CA LEU A 174 -19.99 6.35 -1.21
C LEU A 174 -18.58 6.37 -0.59
N PRO A 175 -18.26 5.42 0.30
CA PRO A 175 -16.89 5.24 0.79
C PRO A 175 -16.06 4.49 -0.25
N VAL A 176 -15.19 5.20 -0.93
CA VAL A 176 -14.31 4.67 -1.99
C VAL A 176 -12.97 4.29 -1.40
N ILE A 177 -12.55 3.04 -1.61
CA ILE A 177 -11.22 2.53 -1.28
C ILE A 177 -10.31 2.83 -2.47
N PRO A 178 -9.25 3.63 -2.31
CA PRO A 178 -8.31 3.91 -3.40
C PRO A 178 -7.51 2.66 -3.79
N ASN A 179 -6.98 2.63 -5.01
CA ASN A 179 -6.07 1.57 -5.42
C ASN A 179 -4.77 1.55 -4.60
N HIS A 180 -4.21 2.74 -4.36
CA HIS A 180 -2.92 2.89 -3.71
C HIS A 180 -2.98 4.00 -2.67
N VAL A 181 -3.08 3.62 -1.42
CA VAL A 181 -3.26 4.54 -0.30
C VAL A 181 -2.15 5.59 -0.18
N CYS A 182 -0.90 5.24 -0.53
CA CYS A 182 0.23 6.17 -0.46
C CYS A 182 0.00 7.40 -1.35
N ASN A 183 -0.49 7.20 -2.58
CA ASN A 183 -0.81 8.30 -3.48
C ASN A 183 -1.98 9.14 -2.97
N THR A 184 -3.01 8.50 -2.45
CA THR A 184 -4.19 9.18 -1.92
C THR A 184 -3.81 10.08 -0.73
N VAL A 185 -3.06 9.56 0.24
CA VAL A 185 -2.61 10.35 1.40
C VAL A 185 -1.71 11.51 0.96
N ASN A 186 -0.82 11.28 -0.03
CA ASN A 186 0.07 12.35 -0.53
C ASN A 186 -0.68 13.49 -1.27
N LEU A 187 -1.93 13.26 -1.72
CA LEU A 187 -2.78 14.25 -2.35
C LEU A 187 -3.60 15.07 -1.35
N ALA A 188 -3.75 14.60 -0.12
CA ALA A 188 -4.57 15.23 0.91
C ALA A 188 -3.75 16.11 1.85
N ASP A 189 -4.28 17.28 2.23
CA ASP A 189 -3.69 18.13 3.28
C ASP A 189 -3.98 17.59 4.68
N GLU A 190 -5.17 16.97 4.84
CA GLU A 190 -5.68 16.46 6.10
C GLU A 190 -6.50 15.18 5.87
N VAL A 191 -6.57 14.34 6.89
CA VAL A 191 -7.48 13.19 6.96
C VAL A 191 -8.34 13.30 8.21
N PHE A 192 -9.62 12.92 8.09
CA PHE A 192 -10.55 12.87 9.21
C PHE A 192 -10.52 11.49 9.85
N VAL A 193 -10.48 11.46 11.18
CA VAL A 193 -10.56 10.22 11.95
C VAL A 193 -12.00 9.97 12.34
N PHE A 194 -12.52 8.80 11.99
CA PHE A 194 -13.87 8.36 12.31
C PHE A 194 -13.86 7.28 13.38
N ASP A 195 -14.74 7.42 14.36
CA ASP A 195 -15.13 6.33 15.26
C ASP A 195 -16.65 6.17 15.18
N ARG A 196 -17.11 4.96 14.81
CA ARG A 196 -18.54 4.60 14.68
C ARG A 196 -19.36 5.60 13.88
N GLY A 197 -18.81 6.10 12.79
CA GLY A 197 -19.49 7.04 11.89
C GLY A 197 -19.46 8.52 12.32
N VAL A 198 -18.76 8.84 13.40
CA VAL A 198 -18.58 10.20 13.90
C VAL A 198 -17.14 10.65 13.70
N VAL A 199 -16.92 11.87 13.21
CA VAL A 199 -15.59 12.48 13.17
C VAL A 199 -15.15 12.79 14.60
N VAL A 200 -14.05 12.17 15.03
CA VAL A 200 -13.50 12.33 16.39
C VAL A 200 -12.18 13.11 16.40
N ASP A 201 -11.47 13.17 15.25
CA ASP A 201 -10.20 13.88 15.14
C ASP A 201 -9.91 14.28 13.69
N ARG A 202 -8.87 15.10 13.50
CA ARG A 202 -8.34 15.51 12.21
C ARG A 202 -6.82 15.51 12.26
N TRP A 203 -6.20 14.80 11.33
CA TRP A 203 -4.74 14.71 11.25
C TRP A 203 -4.21 15.43 10.02
N THR A 204 -3.25 16.31 10.22
CA THR A 204 -2.52 16.94 9.11
C THR A 204 -1.55 15.95 8.48
N VAL A 205 -1.53 15.90 7.16
CA VAL A 205 -0.51 15.12 6.41
C VAL A 205 0.79 15.92 6.37
N ALA A 206 1.63 15.75 7.40
CA ALA A 206 2.80 16.60 7.67
C ALA A 206 3.84 16.61 6.53
N ALA A 207 3.94 15.53 5.75
CA ALA A 207 4.88 15.38 4.63
C ALA A 207 4.19 15.39 3.25
N ARG A 208 2.99 15.95 3.15
CA ARG A 208 2.26 16.04 1.88
C ARG A 208 3.11 16.70 0.79
N GLY A 209 3.25 16.01 -0.35
CA GLY A 209 3.99 16.51 -1.51
C GLY A 209 5.52 16.63 -1.33
N ARG A 210 6.05 16.21 -0.19
CA ARG A 210 7.52 16.22 0.05
C ARG A 210 8.15 14.94 -0.47
N ASN A 211 8.27 14.84 -1.79
CA ASN A 211 8.78 13.64 -2.48
C ASN A 211 10.30 13.71 -2.78
N SER A 212 10.98 14.74 -2.30
CA SER A 212 12.42 14.94 -2.46
C SER A 212 13.00 15.65 -1.24
#